data_47294ec1b7dd2111c766c8217a3fe97b
#
_entry.id   47294ec1b7dd2111c766c8217a3fe97b
#
_cell.length_a   1.000
_cell.length_b   1.000
_cell.length_c   1.000
_cell.angle_alpha   90.00
_cell.angle_beta   90.00
_cell.angle_gamma   90.00
#
_symmetry.space_group_name_H-M   'P 1'
#
loop_
_entity.id
_entity.type
_entity.pdbx_description
1 polymer ?
#
loop_
_entity_poly.entity_id
_entity_poly.type
_entity_poly.pdbx_seq_one_letter_code
_entity_poly.pdbx_strand_id
1 'polypeptide(L)'
;MKKFLLTLVATTMLCLGASAQQYVMKITKADGSTVEVNADDIKDVTFVQTGTNPIVLGPHHFDLTVTVGKQGGMGRDVTTIMQSREKLDAGATVDFKNVGAEINADYSMEAITRGKYYYQVPVSADRFVKLQFKDNKMEVVQAQPFRENTYNCRQYCHAWTADNQLIIMAANGDKNAIIWTKINTDDMTIASEGTLAINVADGWESFTTSGILAYRESDNKLFYFYFNKKGSGRKATKEEQFHVAVINAETMAVEQDNLCPFAAEMAGSAYGELLQQTTFFDEAGNLYLAAFSDTSIGEEGKLLRIKKGEFNIDADYNGFPNSDGKLLTTQYLGNGKLFCYSRHDDEALGTAIDSYAHYYSIVDMKAGTRTRMSFGGTEIPYSSGRFSQRSAFDPNENKVYFGVNTETAQPQIYVYDVKTGEVTKGISVSEGYYFEQIRIVED
;
A
#
# COMPACT_ATOMS: atom_id res chain seq x y z
N MET A 1 -23.53 8.34 -5.67
CA MET A 1 -23.37 9.80 -5.53
C MET A 1 -24.58 10.39 -4.83
N LYS A 2 -24.53 10.54 -3.49
CA LYS A 2 -25.53 11.31 -2.76
C LYS A 2 -25.07 12.76 -2.74
N LYS A 3 -25.68 13.59 -3.58
CA LYS A 3 -25.47 15.03 -3.56
C LYS A 3 -26.02 15.58 -2.25
N PHE A 4 -25.16 16.11 -1.40
CA PHE A 4 -25.60 16.94 -0.28
C PHE A 4 -26.10 18.27 -0.87
N LEU A 5 -27.42 18.46 -0.82
CA LEU A 5 -28.07 19.71 -1.18
C LEU A 5 -27.97 20.64 0.03
N LEU A 6 -27.03 21.57 0.00
CA LEU A 6 -26.97 22.66 0.97
C LEU A 6 -28.02 23.67 0.56
N THR A 7 -29.17 23.69 1.21
CA THR A 7 -30.24 24.70 0.96
C THR A 7 -29.88 25.96 1.73
N LEU A 8 -29.32 26.95 1.03
CA LEU A 8 -29.15 28.29 1.55
C LEU A 8 -30.50 29.01 1.42
N VAL A 9 -31.24 29.14 2.51
CA VAL A 9 -32.45 29.96 2.54
C VAL A 9 -32.07 31.40 2.86
N ALA A 10 -31.98 32.24 1.83
CA ALA A 10 -31.86 33.66 1.98
C ALA A 10 -33.31 34.26 2.01
N THR A 11 -33.77 34.66 3.17
CA THR A 11 -35.03 35.37 3.30
C THR A 11 -34.74 36.88 3.25
N THR A 12 -34.99 37.50 2.10
CA THR A 12 -34.99 38.97 1.96
C THR A 12 -36.31 39.53 2.49
N MET A 13 -36.26 40.18 3.64
CA MET A 13 -37.31 41.10 4.07
C MET A 13 -36.83 42.53 3.92
N LEU A 14 -37.43 43.30 3.00
CA LEU A 14 -37.28 44.74 2.95
C LEU A 14 -38.16 45.32 4.05
N CYS A 15 -37.55 45.94 5.07
CA CYS A 15 -38.23 46.91 5.95
C CYS A 15 -37.33 48.15 6.10
N LEU A 16 -37.92 49.30 5.75
CA LEU A 16 -37.39 50.64 5.95
C LEU A 16 -37.26 50.94 7.43
N GLY A 17 -36.05 51.03 7.93
CA GLY A 17 -35.72 51.50 9.27
C GLY A 17 -34.22 51.23 9.49
N ALA A 18 -33.42 52.27 9.62
CA ALA A 18 -31.98 52.22 9.81
C ALA A 18 -31.63 51.61 11.18
N SER A 19 -31.53 50.33 11.26
CA SER A 19 -30.73 49.60 12.25
C SER A 19 -29.82 48.69 11.46
N ALA A 20 -28.54 48.74 11.72
CA ALA A 20 -27.56 47.86 11.10
C ALA A 20 -27.94 46.40 11.44
N GLN A 21 -28.46 45.70 10.45
CA GLN A 21 -28.78 44.27 10.61
C GLN A 21 -27.44 43.52 10.61
N GLN A 22 -27.13 42.95 11.76
CA GLN A 22 -25.94 42.09 11.90
C GLN A 22 -26.30 40.69 11.41
N TYR A 23 -25.64 40.24 10.35
CA TYR A 23 -25.79 38.87 9.84
C TYR A 23 -24.74 37.95 10.49
N VAL A 24 -25.19 36.77 10.86
CA VAL A 24 -24.32 35.74 11.45
C VAL A 24 -24.42 34.48 10.59
N MET A 25 -23.27 33.96 10.21
CA MET A 25 -23.20 32.62 9.60
C MET A 25 -23.26 31.58 10.71
N LYS A 26 -24.23 30.70 10.68
CA LYS A 26 -24.40 29.60 11.61
C LYS A 26 -24.04 28.29 10.94
N ILE A 27 -22.99 27.64 11.46
CA ILE A 27 -22.54 26.31 10.99
C ILE A 27 -22.98 25.29 12.05
N THR A 28 -23.86 24.38 11.67
CA THR A 28 -24.25 23.25 12.54
C THR A 28 -23.43 22.03 12.15
N LYS A 29 -22.67 21.49 13.09
CA LYS A 29 -21.87 20.29 12.90
C LYS A 29 -22.72 19.03 12.97
N ALA A 30 -22.20 17.91 12.47
CA ALA A 30 -22.89 16.62 12.49
C ALA A 30 -23.21 16.10 13.89
N ASP A 31 -22.45 16.53 14.92
CA ASP A 31 -22.71 16.23 16.34
C ASP A 31 -23.79 17.11 16.98
N GLY A 32 -24.40 18.01 16.20
CA GLY A 32 -25.43 18.96 16.65
C GLY A 32 -24.89 20.25 17.28
N SER A 33 -23.56 20.36 17.48
CA SER A 33 -22.95 21.61 17.97
C SER A 33 -22.97 22.69 16.88
N THR A 34 -23.03 23.97 17.29
CA THR A 34 -23.07 25.09 16.37
C THR A 34 -21.93 26.06 16.60
N VAL A 35 -21.44 26.62 15.50
CA VAL A 35 -20.49 27.75 15.50
C VAL A 35 -21.15 28.92 14.79
N GLU A 36 -21.12 30.09 15.40
CA GLU A 36 -21.67 31.33 14.81
C GLU A 36 -20.49 32.29 14.55
N VAL A 37 -20.46 32.84 13.35
CA VAL A 37 -19.44 33.81 12.92
C VAL A 37 -20.14 35.02 12.34
N ASN A 38 -19.78 36.24 12.77
CA ASN A 38 -20.31 37.45 12.19
C ASN A 38 -20.00 37.54 10.70
N ALA A 39 -21.00 37.86 9.89
CA ALA A 39 -20.79 37.95 8.44
C ALA A 39 -19.77 39.05 8.05
N ASP A 40 -19.68 40.09 8.83
CA ASP A 40 -18.70 41.19 8.61
C ASP A 40 -17.26 40.75 8.88
N ASP A 41 -17.06 39.67 9.65
CA ASP A 41 -15.74 39.11 9.95
C ASP A 41 -15.31 38.07 8.89
N ILE A 42 -16.19 37.72 7.96
CA ILE A 42 -15.97 36.70 6.93
C ILE A 42 -15.41 37.36 5.67
N LYS A 43 -14.16 37.17 5.40
CA LYS A 43 -13.50 37.63 4.17
C LYS A 43 -13.74 36.66 3.01
N ASP A 44 -13.73 35.37 3.30
CA ASP A 44 -13.89 34.29 2.32
C ASP A 44 -14.37 33.02 3.02
N VAL A 45 -15.17 32.22 2.34
CA VAL A 45 -15.59 30.88 2.78
C VAL A 45 -15.00 29.87 1.83
N THR A 46 -13.89 29.30 2.22
CA THR A 46 -13.23 28.24 1.45
C THR A 46 -13.49 26.89 2.12
N PHE A 47 -14.11 25.98 1.39
CA PHE A 47 -14.21 24.59 1.84
C PHE A 47 -12.88 23.89 1.52
N VAL A 48 -12.03 23.78 2.52
CA VAL A 48 -10.79 23.02 2.40
C VAL A 48 -11.08 21.60 2.86
N GLN A 49 -10.88 20.64 1.99
CA GLN A 49 -10.90 19.23 2.35
C GLN A 49 -9.69 18.97 3.25
N THR A 50 -9.91 18.92 4.57
CA THR A 50 -8.87 18.58 5.54
C THR A 50 -8.89 17.07 5.75
N GLY A 51 -7.83 16.43 5.34
CA GLY A 51 -7.66 14.98 5.45
C GLY A 51 -7.97 14.28 4.13
N THR A 52 -7.34 13.15 3.94
CA THR A 52 -7.79 12.17 2.96
C THR A 52 -9.22 11.81 3.35
N ASN A 53 -10.19 12.00 2.43
CA ASN A 53 -11.51 11.40 2.62
C ASN A 53 -11.27 9.93 3.01
N PRO A 54 -11.95 9.41 4.02
CA PRO A 54 -11.92 7.97 4.21
C PRO A 54 -12.28 7.36 2.86
N ILE A 55 -11.41 6.50 2.35
CA ILE A 55 -11.68 5.77 1.12
C ILE A 55 -13.00 5.05 1.36
N VAL A 56 -14.03 5.40 0.61
CA VAL A 56 -15.31 4.71 0.65
C VAL A 56 -15.37 3.86 -0.60
N LEU A 57 -15.27 2.55 -0.40
CA LEU A 57 -15.39 1.59 -1.49
C LEU A 57 -16.86 1.52 -1.95
N GLY A 58 -17.06 1.25 -3.24
CA GLY A 58 -18.34 0.82 -3.78
C GLY A 58 -18.75 -0.56 -3.23
N PRO A 59 -19.84 -1.16 -3.76
CA PRO A 59 -20.09 -2.58 -3.57
C PRO A 59 -18.85 -3.38 -3.96
N HIS A 60 -18.45 -4.31 -3.11
CA HIS A 60 -17.20 -5.04 -3.29
C HIS A 60 -17.27 -6.45 -2.71
N HIS A 61 -16.34 -7.26 -3.13
CA HIS A 61 -16.11 -8.61 -2.65
C HIS A 61 -14.62 -8.83 -2.38
N PHE A 62 -14.29 -10.02 -1.87
CA PHE A 62 -12.91 -10.41 -1.61
C PHE A 62 -12.48 -11.46 -2.62
N ASP A 63 -11.38 -11.20 -3.32
CA ASP A 63 -10.67 -12.23 -4.04
C ASP A 63 -9.62 -12.86 -3.12
N LEU A 64 -9.82 -14.13 -2.84
CA LEU A 64 -8.97 -14.92 -1.96
C LEU A 64 -8.13 -15.89 -2.79
N THR A 65 -6.81 -15.77 -2.64
CA THR A 65 -5.86 -16.63 -3.33
C THR A 65 -5.17 -17.57 -2.36
N VAL A 66 -5.07 -18.82 -2.73
CA VAL A 66 -4.37 -19.87 -1.99
C VAL A 66 -3.37 -20.61 -2.88
N THR A 67 -2.32 -21.12 -2.26
CA THR A 67 -1.39 -22.08 -2.88
C THR A 67 -1.70 -23.49 -2.41
N VAL A 68 -1.38 -24.48 -3.25
CA VAL A 68 -1.69 -25.91 -3.00
C VAL A 68 -0.43 -26.68 -2.64
N GLY A 69 -0.54 -27.53 -1.61
CA GLY A 69 0.48 -28.50 -1.21
C GLY A 69 1.63 -27.91 -0.40
N LYS A 70 2.03 -26.70 -0.65
CA LYS A 70 3.05 -25.96 0.12
C LYS A 70 2.75 -24.48 0.11
N GLN A 71 3.31 -23.77 1.06
CA GLN A 71 3.22 -22.31 1.07
C GLN A 71 3.89 -21.72 -0.16
N GLY A 72 3.29 -20.64 -0.68
CA GLY A 72 3.81 -19.89 -1.82
C GLY A 72 5.26 -19.50 -1.61
N GLY A 73 6.07 -19.91 -2.53
CA GLY A 73 7.47 -19.57 -2.61
C GLY A 73 7.70 -18.50 -3.68
N MET A 74 8.96 -18.03 -3.84
CA MET A 74 9.34 -17.15 -4.96
C MET A 74 9.27 -17.82 -6.33
N GLY A 75 9.04 -19.11 -6.37
CA GLY A 75 8.98 -19.92 -7.59
C GLY A 75 7.58 -19.99 -8.17
N ARG A 76 7.52 -20.31 -9.44
CA ARG A 76 6.29 -20.65 -10.17
C ARG A 76 5.85 -22.11 -9.95
N ASP A 77 6.42 -22.77 -8.95
CA ASP A 77 6.33 -24.22 -8.74
C ASP A 77 5.14 -24.59 -7.87
N VAL A 78 4.25 -23.67 -7.59
CA VAL A 78 3.04 -23.90 -6.79
C VAL A 78 1.81 -23.66 -7.63
N THR A 79 0.83 -24.53 -7.52
CA THR A 79 -0.51 -24.29 -8.05
C THR A 79 -1.17 -23.22 -7.22
N THR A 80 -1.66 -22.18 -7.86
CA THR A 80 -2.38 -21.08 -7.23
C THR A 80 -3.83 -21.12 -7.65
N ILE A 81 -4.73 -21.03 -6.67
CA ILE A 81 -6.17 -21.04 -6.89
C ILE A 81 -6.76 -19.74 -6.33
N MET A 82 -7.63 -19.11 -7.09
CA MET A 82 -8.36 -17.90 -6.68
C MET A 82 -9.86 -18.18 -6.61
N GLN A 83 -10.53 -17.53 -5.65
CA GLN A 83 -11.98 -17.55 -5.52
C GLN A 83 -12.47 -16.21 -4.99
N SER A 84 -13.54 -15.68 -5.60
CA SER A 84 -14.27 -14.53 -5.07
C SER A 84 -15.23 -14.93 -3.96
N ARG A 85 -15.32 -14.10 -2.93
CA ARG A 85 -16.20 -14.31 -1.77
C ARG A 85 -16.75 -12.97 -1.27
N GLU A 86 -18.03 -12.94 -0.99
CA GLU A 86 -18.67 -11.74 -0.44
C GLU A 86 -18.22 -11.43 1.00
N LYS A 87 -17.88 -12.47 1.77
CA LYS A 87 -17.53 -12.36 3.20
C LYS A 87 -16.40 -13.31 3.59
N LEU A 88 -15.56 -12.86 4.51
CA LEU A 88 -14.48 -13.63 5.10
C LEU A 88 -14.63 -13.84 6.62
N ASP A 89 -15.64 -13.24 7.24
CA ASP A 89 -15.87 -13.26 8.69
C ASP A 89 -16.72 -14.44 9.19
N ALA A 90 -17.31 -15.20 8.29
CA ALA A 90 -18.10 -16.37 8.67
C ALA A 90 -17.20 -17.59 8.89
N GLY A 91 -17.05 -18.07 10.13
CA GLY A 91 -16.13 -19.12 10.59
C GLY A 91 -16.23 -20.51 9.95
N ALA A 92 -16.52 -20.60 8.66
CA ALA A 92 -16.58 -21.86 7.91
C ALA A 92 -15.21 -22.25 7.34
N THR A 93 -14.93 -23.54 7.27
CA THR A 93 -13.79 -24.05 6.51
C THR A 93 -14.14 -24.10 5.02
N VAL A 94 -13.27 -23.53 4.20
CA VAL A 94 -13.43 -23.51 2.74
C VAL A 94 -12.51 -24.55 2.12
N ASP A 95 -13.10 -25.44 1.35
CA ASP A 95 -12.36 -26.34 0.49
C ASP A 95 -12.28 -25.75 -0.92
N PHE A 96 -11.06 -25.43 -1.36
CA PHE A 96 -10.81 -24.87 -2.69
C PHE A 96 -10.88 -25.92 -3.81
N LYS A 97 -11.03 -27.21 -3.47
CA LYS A 97 -11.15 -28.27 -4.44
C LYS A 97 -12.45 -28.11 -5.22
N ASN A 98 -12.34 -27.94 -6.51
CA ASN A 98 -13.47 -27.80 -7.46
C ASN A 98 -14.31 -26.52 -7.34
N VAL A 99 -13.90 -25.53 -6.55
CA VAL A 99 -14.69 -24.30 -6.35
C VAL A 99 -13.93 -23.01 -6.70
N GLY A 100 -12.62 -23.09 -6.86
CA GLY A 100 -11.78 -21.96 -7.30
C GLY A 100 -11.26 -22.16 -8.72
N ALA A 101 -10.69 -21.11 -9.27
CA ALA A 101 -10.01 -21.14 -10.56
C ALA A 101 -8.50 -21.21 -10.36
N GLU A 102 -7.84 -22.13 -11.06
CA GLU A 102 -6.39 -22.15 -11.16
C GLU A 102 -5.93 -20.93 -11.95
N ILE A 103 -4.99 -20.18 -11.37
CA ILE A 103 -4.42 -19.01 -11.99
C ILE A 103 -3.17 -19.41 -12.77
N ASN A 104 -3.15 -19.06 -14.05
CA ASN A 104 -2.00 -19.32 -14.91
C ASN A 104 -0.74 -18.67 -14.35
N ALA A 105 0.38 -19.40 -14.38
CA ALA A 105 1.69 -18.95 -13.94
C ALA A 105 2.21 -17.69 -14.66
N ASP A 106 1.64 -17.34 -15.82
CA ASP A 106 1.96 -16.09 -16.53
C ASP A 106 1.42 -14.85 -15.81
N TYR A 107 0.45 -15.02 -14.91
CA TYR A 107 -0.10 -13.94 -14.12
C TYR A 107 0.57 -13.87 -12.76
N SER A 108 0.99 -12.68 -12.39
CA SER A 108 1.63 -12.43 -11.11
C SER A 108 0.56 -12.20 -10.05
N MET A 109 0.79 -12.81 -8.90
CA MET A 109 -0.04 -12.54 -7.73
C MET A 109 0.24 -11.15 -7.13
N GLU A 110 1.34 -10.52 -7.54
CA GLU A 110 1.68 -9.14 -7.16
C GLU A 110 1.14 -8.10 -8.17
N ALA A 111 0.05 -8.41 -8.86
CA ALA A 111 -0.63 -7.45 -9.74
C ALA A 111 -1.18 -6.25 -8.95
N ILE A 112 -1.12 -5.08 -9.53
CA ILE A 112 -1.74 -3.86 -9.00
C ILE A 112 -3.25 -4.06 -9.05
N THR A 113 -3.95 -3.81 -7.94
CA THR A 113 -5.40 -3.93 -7.88
C THR A 113 -6.03 -2.55 -7.72
N ARG A 114 -7.01 -2.21 -8.57
CA ARG A 114 -7.83 -1.01 -8.42
C ARG A 114 -9.22 -1.19 -9.03
N GLY A 115 -10.25 -0.83 -8.27
CA GLY A 115 -11.62 -1.08 -8.66
C GLY A 115 -11.84 -2.59 -8.85
N LYS A 116 -12.35 -2.99 -10.01
CA LYS A 116 -12.56 -4.40 -10.37
C LYS A 116 -11.46 -5.02 -11.22
N TYR A 117 -10.33 -4.34 -11.37
CA TYR A 117 -9.29 -4.76 -12.28
C TYR A 117 -7.97 -5.04 -11.59
N TYR A 118 -7.22 -5.91 -12.23
CA TYR A 118 -5.83 -6.21 -11.96
C TYR A 118 -4.96 -5.68 -13.10
N TYR A 119 -3.80 -5.13 -12.77
CA TYR A 119 -2.86 -4.57 -13.74
C TYR A 119 -1.48 -5.13 -13.49
N GLN A 120 -0.80 -5.56 -14.55
CA GLN A 120 0.56 -6.08 -14.40
C GLN A 120 1.36 -6.04 -15.70
N VAL A 121 2.67 -6.18 -15.56
CA VAL A 121 3.57 -6.64 -16.61
C VAL A 121 3.60 -8.17 -16.55
N PRO A 122 3.15 -8.89 -17.56
CA PRO A 122 3.18 -10.36 -17.55
C PRO A 122 4.61 -10.88 -17.72
N VAL A 123 4.76 -12.17 -17.62
CA VAL A 123 6.07 -12.82 -17.74
C VAL A 123 6.72 -12.58 -19.13
N SER A 124 5.93 -12.42 -20.16
CA SER A 124 6.41 -12.04 -21.51
C SER A 124 7.04 -10.65 -21.58
N ALA A 125 6.80 -9.79 -20.59
CA ALA A 125 7.50 -8.53 -20.33
C ALA A 125 7.43 -7.43 -21.41
N ASP A 126 6.72 -7.62 -22.50
CA ASP A 126 6.66 -6.70 -23.63
C ASP A 126 5.46 -5.73 -23.61
N ARG A 127 4.58 -5.88 -22.62
CA ARG A 127 3.32 -5.15 -22.52
C ARG A 127 2.87 -4.95 -21.08
N PHE A 128 1.90 -4.06 -20.93
CA PHE A 128 1.11 -3.91 -19.71
C PHE A 128 -0.28 -4.48 -19.95
N VAL A 129 -0.81 -5.25 -19.00
CA VAL A 129 -2.12 -5.90 -19.17
C VAL A 129 -3.08 -5.46 -18.08
N LYS A 130 -4.35 -5.32 -18.47
CA LYS A 130 -5.51 -5.14 -17.60
C LYS A 130 -6.30 -6.44 -17.60
N LEU A 131 -6.54 -6.96 -16.40
CA LEU A 131 -7.18 -8.24 -16.18
C LEU A 131 -8.42 -8.04 -15.30
N GLN A 132 -9.34 -8.98 -15.38
CA GLN A 132 -10.48 -9.09 -14.48
C GLN A 132 -10.65 -10.54 -14.07
N PHE A 133 -10.88 -10.77 -12.78
CA PHE A 133 -11.33 -12.08 -12.31
C PHE A 133 -12.86 -12.06 -12.27
N LYS A 134 -13.48 -12.90 -13.07
CA LYS A 134 -14.93 -12.98 -13.21
C LYS A 134 -15.34 -14.39 -13.59
N ASP A 135 -16.47 -14.85 -13.07
CA ASP A 135 -17.03 -16.18 -13.37
C ASP A 135 -16.00 -17.31 -13.16
N ASN A 136 -15.21 -17.22 -12.08
CA ASN A 136 -14.11 -18.13 -11.77
C ASN A 136 -13.04 -18.21 -12.88
N LYS A 137 -12.74 -17.10 -13.52
CA LYS A 137 -11.71 -17.06 -14.55
C LYS A 137 -10.97 -15.71 -14.53
N MET A 138 -9.66 -15.78 -14.66
CA MET A 138 -8.84 -14.59 -14.91
C MET A 138 -8.80 -14.31 -16.40
N GLU A 139 -9.35 -13.19 -16.83
CA GLU A 139 -9.44 -12.81 -18.23
C GLU A 139 -8.63 -11.55 -18.52
N VAL A 140 -7.94 -11.55 -19.65
CA VAL A 140 -7.30 -10.34 -20.18
C VAL A 140 -8.37 -9.45 -20.78
N VAL A 141 -8.62 -8.29 -20.16
CA VAL A 141 -9.55 -7.29 -20.68
C VAL A 141 -8.90 -6.50 -21.80
N GLN A 142 -7.64 -6.10 -21.59
CA GLN A 142 -6.88 -5.34 -22.56
C GLN A 142 -5.38 -5.50 -22.32
N ALA A 143 -4.59 -5.44 -23.38
CA ALA A 143 -3.13 -5.47 -23.35
C ALA A 143 -2.57 -4.34 -24.22
N GLN A 144 -1.60 -3.61 -23.68
CA GLN A 144 -0.93 -2.52 -24.36
C GLN A 144 0.58 -2.80 -24.44
N PRO A 145 1.15 -3.01 -25.61
CA PRO A 145 2.59 -3.08 -25.78
C PRO A 145 3.27 -1.78 -25.37
N PHE A 146 4.40 -1.88 -24.71
CA PHE A 146 5.25 -0.72 -24.46
C PHE A 146 5.83 -0.18 -25.77
N ARG A 147 6.15 1.11 -25.81
CA ARG A 147 6.72 1.77 -26.99
C ARG A 147 8.25 1.76 -26.96
N GLU A 148 8.82 2.24 -25.88
CA GLU A 148 10.26 2.45 -25.69
C GLU A 148 10.80 1.68 -24.49
N ASN A 149 10.04 1.67 -23.39
CA ASN A 149 10.42 1.03 -22.14
C ASN A 149 9.96 -0.42 -22.10
N THR A 150 10.71 -1.24 -21.36
CA THR A 150 10.31 -2.61 -21.02
C THR A 150 10.55 -2.85 -19.55
N TYR A 151 9.67 -3.61 -18.94
CA TYR A 151 9.71 -3.92 -17.51
C TYR A 151 9.73 -5.43 -17.31
N ASN A 152 10.46 -5.89 -16.31
CA ASN A 152 10.36 -7.27 -15.89
C ASN A 152 9.13 -7.46 -15.00
N CYS A 153 8.45 -8.60 -15.15
CA CYS A 153 7.39 -9.01 -14.24
C CYS A 153 7.85 -8.90 -12.78
N ARG A 154 7.05 -8.30 -11.91
CA ARG A 154 7.32 -8.10 -10.47
C ARG A 154 8.47 -7.15 -10.12
N GLN A 155 9.08 -6.48 -11.06
CA GLN A 155 10.27 -5.65 -10.84
C GLN A 155 10.02 -4.19 -11.20
N TYR A 156 8.90 -3.66 -10.76
CA TYR A 156 8.52 -2.25 -10.92
C TYR A 156 7.73 -1.80 -9.69
N CYS A 157 7.72 -0.52 -9.45
CA CYS A 157 6.84 0.15 -8.51
C CYS A 157 5.82 1.00 -9.26
N HIS A 158 4.80 1.49 -8.56
CA HIS A 158 3.75 2.26 -9.20
C HIS A 158 3.18 3.34 -8.29
N ALA A 159 2.51 4.31 -8.89
CA ALA A 159 1.65 5.26 -8.21
C ALA A 159 0.48 5.68 -9.10
N TRP A 160 -0.68 5.88 -8.49
CA TRP A 160 -1.83 6.46 -9.12
C TRP A 160 -1.80 7.97 -8.92
N THR A 161 -1.77 8.75 -10.01
CA THR A 161 -1.80 10.21 -9.98
C THR A 161 -3.18 10.79 -10.28
N ALA A 162 -4.09 9.97 -10.76
CA ALA A 162 -5.52 10.21 -10.92
C ALA A 162 -6.26 8.87 -10.95
N ASP A 163 -7.58 8.89 -10.99
CA ASP A 163 -8.40 7.67 -11.00
C ASP A 163 -8.08 6.74 -12.19
N ASN A 164 -7.71 7.31 -13.30
CA ASN A 164 -7.35 6.58 -14.52
C ASN A 164 -5.90 6.79 -14.97
N GLN A 165 -5.06 7.42 -14.17
CA GLN A 165 -3.66 7.63 -14.53
C GLN A 165 -2.72 6.87 -13.58
N LEU A 166 -2.07 5.87 -14.13
CA LEU A 166 -1.08 5.05 -13.45
C LEU A 166 0.32 5.38 -13.97
N ILE A 167 1.26 5.52 -13.06
CA ILE A 167 2.69 5.60 -13.37
C ILE A 167 3.35 4.33 -12.87
N ILE A 168 4.13 3.66 -13.72
CA ILE A 168 5.02 2.58 -13.33
C ILE A 168 6.47 3.00 -13.53
N MET A 169 7.35 2.57 -12.64
CA MET A 169 8.77 2.91 -12.63
C MET A 169 9.63 1.72 -12.22
N ALA A 170 10.82 1.63 -12.78
CA ALA A 170 11.84 0.64 -12.42
C ALA A 170 13.22 1.06 -12.93
N ALA A 171 14.26 0.36 -12.50
CA ALA A 171 15.50 0.35 -13.27
C ALA A 171 15.29 -0.41 -14.58
N ASN A 172 15.93 0.06 -15.66
CA ASN A 172 15.92 -0.62 -16.95
C ASN A 172 16.59 -2.01 -16.89
N GLY A 173 16.58 -2.76 -17.97
CA GLY A 173 17.17 -4.10 -18.03
C GLY A 173 18.63 -4.17 -17.56
N ASP A 174 19.43 -3.18 -17.92
CA ASP A 174 20.85 -3.06 -17.54
C ASP A 174 21.02 -2.44 -16.14
N LYS A 175 19.96 -1.93 -15.54
CA LYS A 175 19.91 -1.26 -14.23
C LYS A 175 20.80 -0.01 -14.12
N ASN A 176 21.08 0.63 -15.23
CA ASN A 176 21.89 1.85 -15.31
C ASN A 176 21.05 3.12 -15.53
N ALA A 177 19.74 2.99 -15.68
CA ALA A 177 18.80 4.07 -15.83
C ALA A 177 17.49 3.74 -15.11
N ILE A 178 16.80 4.75 -14.60
CA ILE A 178 15.46 4.62 -14.02
C ILE A 178 14.46 5.05 -15.09
N ILE A 179 13.63 4.12 -15.54
CA ILE A 179 12.61 4.32 -16.56
C ILE A 179 11.23 4.49 -15.95
N TRP A 180 10.36 5.20 -16.64
CA TRP A 180 8.97 5.43 -16.24
C TRP A 180 8.03 5.38 -17.43
N THR A 181 6.79 4.95 -17.19
CA THR A 181 5.70 4.93 -18.18
C THR A 181 4.41 5.42 -17.52
N LYS A 182 3.75 6.39 -18.15
CA LYS A 182 2.40 6.87 -17.77
C LYS A 182 1.37 6.19 -18.62
N ILE A 183 0.36 5.61 -17.98
CA ILE A 183 -0.68 4.80 -18.61
C ILE A 183 -2.04 5.37 -18.26
N ASN A 184 -2.87 5.63 -19.25
CA ASN A 184 -4.30 5.82 -19.04
C ASN A 184 -4.97 4.45 -18.95
N THR A 185 -5.53 4.13 -17.80
CA THR A 185 -6.09 2.79 -17.54
C THR A 185 -7.53 2.60 -18.00
N ASP A 186 -8.21 3.65 -18.48
CA ASP A 186 -9.54 3.53 -19.07
C ASP A 186 -9.44 2.83 -20.44
N ASP A 187 -8.54 3.31 -21.29
CA ASP A 187 -8.29 2.83 -22.64
C ASP A 187 -6.95 2.10 -22.82
N MET A 188 -6.19 1.94 -21.72
CA MET A 188 -4.86 1.31 -21.68
C MET A 188 -3.82 1.98 -22.60
N THR A 189 -4.02 3.25 -22.97
CA THR A 189 -3.04 3.96 -23.80
C THR A 189 -1.82 4.40 -22.99
N ILE A 190 -0.64 4.31 -23.60
CA ILE A 190 0.58 4.90 -23.06
C ILE A 190 0.56 6.40 -23.37
N ALA A 191 0.39 7.23 -22.33
CA ALA A 191 0.39 8.68 -22.47
C ALA A 191 1.80 9.21 -22.77
N SER A 192 2.78 8.74 -22.00
CA SER A 192 4.20 9.09 -22.19
C SER A 192 5.12 8.07 -21.53
N GLU A 193 6.36 8.01 -22.00
CA GLU A 193 7.44 7.19 -21.48
C GLU A 193 8.73 8.00 -21.45
N GLY A 194 9.66 7.60 -20.61
CA GLY A 194 10.97 8.24 -20.54
C GLY A 194 11.89 7.66 -19.49
N THR A 195 12.97 8.38 -19.27
CA THR A 195 14.02 8.07 -18.30
C THR A 195 14.18 9.25 -17.36
N LEU A 196 14.39 8.99 -16.06
CA LEU A 196 14.71 10.05 -15.12
C LEU A 196 16.13 10.56 -15.34
N ALA A 197 16.32 11.85 -15.12
CA ALA A 197 17.63 12.50 -15.17
C ALA A 197 18.44 12.21 -13.88
N ILE A 198 18.66 10.94 -13.59
CA ILE A 198 19.46 10.46 -12.46
C ILE A 198 20.50 9.49 -13.01
N ASN A 199 21.75 9.63 -12.60
CA ASN A 199 22.82 8.73 -12.96
C ASN A 199 23.16 7.82 -11.80
N VAL A 200 23.67 6.61 -12.11
CA VAL A 200 24.30 5.76 -11.09
C VAL A 200 25.46 6.54 -10.46
N ALA A 201 25.53 6.57 -9.15
CA ALA A 201 26.53 7.34 -8.43
C ALA A 201 27.95 6.78 -8.66
N ASP A 202 28.96 7.64 -8.58
CA ASP A 202 30.35 7.29 -8.78
C ASP A 202 30.78 6.15 -7.84
N GLY A 203 31.42 5.14 -8.40
CA GLY A 203 31.86 3.97 -7.65
C GLY A 203 30.81 2.85 -7.50
N TRP A 204 29.58 3.08 -7.95
CA TRP A 204 28.49 2.11 -8.00
C TRP A 204 28.28 1.59 -9.43
N GLU A 205 27.56 0.49 -9.58
CA GLU A 205 27.39 -0.19 -10.87
C GLU A 205 25.95 -0.18 -11.38
N SER A 206 24.98 -0.07 -10.47
CA SER A 206 23.56 -0.20 -10.85
C SER A 206 22.63 0.36 -9.80
N PHE A 207 21.40 0.67 -10.22
CA PHE A 207 20.29 1.00 -9.33
C PHE A 207 19.64 -0.24 -8.70
N THR A 208 18.91 -0.02 -7.60
CA THR A 208 17.91 -0.99 -7.11
C THR A 208 16.91 -1.29 -8.21
N THR A 209 16.39 -2.52 -8.26
CA THR A 209 15.62 -3.00 -9.43
C THR A 209 14.27 -2.31 -9.58
N SER A 210 13.46 -2.24 -8.53
CA SER A 210 12.11 -1.65 -8.61
C SER A 210 11.98 -0.29 -7.92
N GLY A 211 12.72 -0.04 -6.85
CA GLY A 211 12.48 1.12 -6.01
C GLY A 211 11.11 1.08 -5.31
N ILE A 212 10.74 2.18 -4.68
CA ILE A 212 9.42 2.42 -4.10
C ILE A 212 8.94 3.79 -4.58
N LEU A 213 7.67 3.90 -4.96
CA LEU A 213 7.09 5.14 -5.49
C LEU A 213 5.89 5.54 -4.64
N ALA A 214 5.82 6.81 -4.25
CA ALA A 214 4.66 7.40 -3.59
C ALA A 214 4.28 8.71 -4.28
N TYR A 215 2.98 8.98 -4.41
CA TYR A 215 2.46 10.22 -5.01
C TYR A 215 1.78 11.08 -3.94
N ARG A 216 2.22 12.31 -3.80
CA ARG A 216 1.60 13.32 -2.93
C ARG A 216 0.79 14.29 -3.78
N GLU A 217 -0.54 14.14 -3.69
CA GLU A 217 -1.48 14.91 -4.50
C GLU A 217 -1.41 16.41 -4.20
N SER A 218 -1.25 16.79 -2.93
CA SER A 218 -1.33 18.18 -2.47
C SER A 218 -0.36 19.15 -3.16
N ASP A 219 0.75 18.66 -3.69
CA ASP A 219 1.77 19.44 -4.41
C ASP A 219 2.22 18.80 -5.72
N ASN A 220 1.52 17.77 -6.17
CA ASN A 220 1.75 17.05 -7.41
C ASN A 220 3.19 16.50 -7.52
N LYS A 221 3.68 15.86 -6.44
CA LYS A 221 5.02 15.29 -6.37
C LYS A 221 5.00 13.78 -6.26
N LEU A 222 5.93 13.15 -6.96
CA LEU A 222 6.31 11.77 -6.77
C LEU A 222 7.57 11.72 -5.90
N PHE A 223 7.60 10.77 -4.98
CA PHE A 223 8.75 10.42 -4.16
C PHE A 223 9.20 9.04 -4.58
N TYR A 224 10.36 8.96 -5.18
CA TYR A 224 10.95 7.69 -5.61
C TYR A 224 12.12 7.34 -4.72
N PHE A 225 11.98 6.27 -3.97
CA PHE A 225 13.01 5.76 -3.06
C PHE A 225 13.84 4.71 -3.78
N TYR A 226 15.16 4.86 -3.78
CA TYR A 226 16.08 3.97 -4.46
C TYR A 226 17.44 3.96 -3.79
N PHE A 227 18.28 3.00 -4.13
CA PHE A 227 19.68 2.96 -3.72
C PHE A 227 20.55 2.44 -4.87
N ASN A 228 21.83 2.77 -4.84
CA ASN A 228 22.82 2.22 -5.73
C ASN A 228 23.41 0.93 -5.15
N LYS A 229 23.90 0.06 -6.02
CA LYS A 229 24.52 -1.20 -5.63
C LYS A 229 25.67 -1.58 -6.55
N LYS A 230 26.54 -2.46 -6.03
CA LYS A 230 27.67 -3.04 -6.74
C LYS A 230 27.61 -4.56 -6.63
N GLY A 231 27.85 -5.23 -7.75
CA GLY A 231 27.69 -6.68 -7.84
C GLY A 231 26.22 -7.10 -8.04
N SER A 232 25.95 -8.37 -7.94
CA SER A 232 24.65 -8.97 -8.25
C SER A 232 24.18 -9.97 -7.20
N GLY A 233 22.87 -10.23 -7.20
CA GLY A 233 22.22 -11.20 -6.31
C GLY A 233 22.34 -10.83 -4.83
N ARG A 234 22.33 -11.84 -3.96
CA ARG A 234 22.38 -11.67 -2.50
C ARG A 234 23.70 -11.13 -1.96
N LYS A 235 24.76 -11.16 -2.78
CA LYS A 235 26.10 -10.68 -2.42
C LYS A 235 26.38 -9.25 -2.90
N ALA A 236 25.39 -8.59 -3.50
CA ALA A 236 25.54 -7.21 -3.91
C ALA A 236 25.74 -6.31 -2.69
N THR A 237 26.76 -5.46 -2.76
CA THR A 237 26.92 -4.36 -1.80
C THR A 237 25.91 -3.27 -2.14
N LYS A 238 25.30 -2.69 -1.15
CA LYS A 238 24.34 -1.58 -1.25
C LYS A 238 24.93 -0.34 -0.58
N GLU A 239 24.45 0.82 -0.96
CA GLU A 239 24.72 2.04 -0.20
C GLU A 239 24.18 1.92 1.22
N GLU A 240 24.86 2.54 2.17
CA GLU A 240 24.41 2.61 3.57
C GLU A 240 23.20 3.54 3.75
N GLN A 241 23.02 4.46 2.82
CA GLN A 241 21.90 5.41 2.78
C GLN A 241 21.20 5.27 1.43
N PHE A 242 19.89 5.26 1.43
CA PHE A 242 19.11 5.30 0.21
C PHE A 242 18.79 6.73 -0.20
N HIS A 243 18.41 6.92 -1.45
CA HIS A 243 18.02 8.19 -2.04
C HIS A 243 16.51 8.39 -2.04
N VAL A 244 16.10 9.64 -2.04
CA VAL A 244 14.72 10.10 -2.25
C VAL A 244 14.74 11.10 -3.40
N ALA A 245 14.39 10.66 -4.59
CA ALA A 245 14.18 11.57 -5.72
C ALA A 245 12.78 12.18 -5.62
N VAL A 246 12.72 13.51 -5.62
CA VAL A 246 11.48 14.28 -5.70
C VAL A 246 11.25 14.68 -7.14
N ILE A 247 10.14 14.25 -7.69
CA ILE A 247 9.85 14.34 -9.11
C ILE A 247 8.53 15.09 -9.30
N ASN A 248 8.50 16.01 -10.24
CA ASN A 248 7.26 16.64 -10.67
C ASN A 248 6.41 15.61 -11.41
N ALA A 249 5.21 15.30 -10.91
CA ALA A 249 4.39 14.24 -11.46
C ALA A 249 3.83 14.55 -12.87
N GLU A 250 3.75 15.82 -13.27
CA GLU A 250 3.31 16.21 -14.60
C GLU A 250 4.42 16.06 -15.64
N THR A 251 5.59 16.65 -15.37
CA THR A 251 6.71 16.73 -16.32
C THR A 251 7.70 15.58 -16.22
N MET A 252 7.69 14.83 -15.12
CA MET A 252 8.68 13.82 -14.73
C MET A 252 10.10 14.40 -14.54
N ALA A 253 10.22 15.72 -14.36
CA ALA A 253 11.48 16.36 -14.02
C ALA A 253 11.87 16.02 -12.58
N VAL A 254 13.11 15.59 -12.39
CA VAL A 254 13.71 15.43 -11.05
C VAL A 254 14.03 16.82 -10.51
N GLU A 255 13.40 17.19 -9.41
CA GLU A 255 13.59 18.52 -8.78
C GLU A 255 14.63 18.44 -7.65
N GLN A 256 14.70 17.32 -6.96
CA GLN A 256 15.66 17.05 -5.90
C GLN A 256 16.03 15.56 -5.90
N ASP A 257 17.22 15.27 -5.42
CA ASP A 257 17.70 13.91 -5.15
C ASP A 257 18.45 13.95 -3.82
N ASN A 258 17.78 13.50 -2.77
CA ASN A 258 18.21 13.66 -1.39
C ASN A 258 18.64 12.31 -0.81
N LEU A 259 19.74 12.28 -0.07
CA LEU A 259 20.12 11.12 0.71
C LEU A 259 19.29 11.02 2.01
N CYS A 260 18.98 9.80 2.43
CA CYS A 260 18.52 9.55 3.78
C CYS A 260 19.56 10.09 4.78
N PRO A 261 19.17 10.87 5.80
CA PRO A 261 20.14 11.56 6.69
C PRO A 261 20.91 10.61 7.62
N PHE A 262 20.59 9.33 7.63
CA PHE A 262 21.26 8.30 8.43
C PHE A 262 21.27 6.97 7.68
N ALA A 263 22.10 6.03 8.14
CA ALA A 263 22.15 4.68 7.59
C ALA A 263 20.81 3.98 7.80
N ALA A 264 20.17 3.61 6.71
CA ALA A 264 18.93 2.84 6.69
C ALA A 264 18.76 2.16 5.33
N GLU A 265 18.13 1.02 5.34
CA GLU A 265 17.74 0.29 4.14
C GLU A 265 16.23 0.42 3.93
N MET A 266 15.84 0.50 2.67
CA MET A 266 14.46 0.34 2.27
C MET A 266 14.16 -1.10 1.87
N ALA A 267 12.90 -1.49 1.91
CA ALA A 267 12.47 -2.82 1.49
C ALA A 267 12.93 -3.12 0.06
N GLY A 268 13.36 -4.30 -0.15
CA GLY A 268 13.92 -4.99 -1.29
C GLY A 268 13.87 -4.40 -2.69
N SER A 269 14.37 -5.13 -3.64
CA SER A 269 14.59 -4.66 -5.01
C SER A 269 13.79 -5.45 -6.05
N ALA A 270 12.77 -6.14 -5.64
CA ALA A 270 11.87 -6.91 -6.50
C ALA A 270 10.46 -6.91 -5.90
N TYR A 271 9.47 -7.26 -6.69
CA TYR A 271 8.07 -7.37 -6.24
C TYR A 271 7.42 -6.02 -5.95
N GLY A 272 7.27 -5.21 -6.99
CA GLY A 272 6.79 -3.83 -6.93
C GLY A 272 5.49 -3.63 -6.14
N GLU A 273 4.51 -4.51 -6.27
CA GLU A 273 3.26 -4.40 -5.52
C GLU A 273 3.47 -4.59 -4.01
N LEU A 274 4.33 -5.51 -3.61
CA LEU A 274 4.67 -5.69 -2.20
C LEU A 274 5.36 -4.48 -1.60
N LEU A 275 6.22 -3.83 -2.38
CA LEU A 275 6.93 -2.64 -1.96
C LEU A 275 5.99 -1.44 -1.77
N GLN A 276 4.89 -1.38 -2.53
CA GLN A 276 3.90 -0.32 -2.39
C GLN A 276 3.16 -0.34 -1.04
N GLN A 277 3.10 -1.49 -0.37
CA GLN A 277 2.53 -1.59 0.98
C GLN A 277 3.51 -1.17 2.09
N THR A 278 4.61 -0.53 1.76
CA THR A 278 5.59 0.00 2.70
C THR A 278 5.48 1.51 2.88
N THR A 279 4.63 2.19 2.11
CA THR A 279 4.41 3.64 2.19
C THR A 279 2.94 3.96 2.43
N PHE A 280 2.69 5.05 3.14
CA PHE A 280 1.34 5.60 3.34
C PHE A 280 1.41 7.09 3.68
N PHE A 281 0.27 7.76 3.58
CA PHE A 281 0.09 9.13 4.05
C PHE A 281 -0.83 9.14 5.27
N ASP A 282 -0.52 9.99 6.25
CA ASP A 282 -1.44 10.27 7.35
C ASP A 282 -2.45 11.36 6.96
N GLU A 283 -3.41 11.66 7.85
CA GLU A 283 -4.44 12.70 7.62
C GLU A 283 -3.86 14.11 7.51
N ALA A 284 -2.67 14.33 8.05
CA ALA A 284 -1.95 15.61 7.91
C ALA A 284 -1.25 15.75 6.56
N GLY A 285 -1.16 14.65 5.79
CA GLY A 285 -0.47 14.57 4.50
C GLY A 285 1.03 14.34 4.62
N ASN A 286 1.51 13.88 5.77
CA ASN A 286 2.89 13.41 5.90
C ASN A 286 3.03 12.05 5.23
N LEU A 287 4.12 11.85 4.49
CA LEU A 287 4.49 10.58 3.88
C LEU A 287 5.33 9.77 4.86
N TYR A 288 5.00 8.49 4.98
CA TYR A 288 5.77 7.54 5.78
C TYR A 288 6.30 6.39 4.91
N LEU A 289 7.48 5.90 5.28
CA LEU A 289 8.15 4.76 4.66
C LEU A 289 8.58 3.77 5.75
N ALA A 290 8.17 2.50 5.61
CA ALA A 290 8.74 1.42 6.37
C ALA A 290 10.14 1.09 5.84
N ALA A 291 11.14 1.20 6.71
CA ALA A 291 12.54 0.93 6.44
C ALA A 291 13.11 0.04 7.53
N PHE A 292 14.38 -0.26 7.46
CA PHE A 292 15.09 -1.03 8.49
C PHE A 292 16.56 -0.63 8.53
N SER A 293 17.24 -1.00 9.61
CA SER A 293 18.68 -0.93 9.72
C SER A 293 19.22 -2.24 10.26
N ASP A 294 20.39 -2.62 9.77
CA ASP A 294 21.14 -3.72 10.34
C ASP A 294 21.74 -3.27 11.66
N THR A 295 21.55 -4.07 12.68
CA THR A 295 22.15 -3.90 14.00
C THR A 295 22.97 -5.11 14.38
N SER A 296 23.74 -5.03 15.46
CA SER A 296 24.50 -6.16 15.96
C SER A 296 23.64 -7.34 16.45
N ILE A 297 22.34 -7.12 16.60
CA ILE A 297 21.36 -8.13 17.07
C ILE A 297 20.35 -8.50 15.99
N GLY A 298 20.52 -8.02 14.75
CA GLY A 298 19.65 -8.31 13.61
C GLY A 298 19.04 -7.07 12.96
N GLU A 299 18.09 -7.27 12.05
CA GLU A 299 17.40 -6.19 11.35
C GLU A 299 16.36 -5.53 12.27
N GLU A 300 16.50 -4.24 12.49
CA GLU A 300 15.57 -3.42 13.24
C GLU A 300 14.67 -2.62 12.31
N GLY A 301 13.36 -2.75 12.47
CA GLY A 301 12.40 -1.99 11.68
C GLY A 301 12.39 -0.52 12.05
N LYS A 302 12.25 0.35 11.04
CA LYS A 302 12.12 1.80 11.19
C LYS A 302 10.92 2.31 10.44
N LEU A 303 10.27 3.33 10.98
CA LEU A 303 9.29 4.11 10.27
C LEU A 303 9.85 5.51 10.06
N LEU A 304 10.04 5.89 8.81
CA LEU A 304 10.58 7.18 8.41
C LEU A 304 9.46 8.11 7.98
N ARG A 305 9.67 9.41 8.07
CA ARG A 305 8.67 10.42 7.72
C ARG A 305 9.25 11.50 6.81
N ILE A 306 8.45 11.95 5.84
CA ILE A 306 8.62 13.22 5.13
C ILE A 306 7.40 14.07 5.46
N LYS A 307 7.58 15.24 6.07
CA LYS A 307 6.47 16.13 6.43
C LYS A 307 5.77 16.68 5.20
N LYS A 308 4.50 16.97 5.33
CA LYS A 308 3.74 17.68 4.28
C LYS A 308 4.45 18.97 3.87
N GLY A 309 4.64 19.16 2.56
CA GLY A 309 5.33 20.30 2.00
C GLY A 309 6.87 20.27 2.12
N GLU A 310 7.43 19.27 2.80
CA GLU A 310 8.88 19.04 2.84
C GLU A 310 9.26 17.91 1.86
N PHE A 311 10.57 17.82 1.55
CA PHE A 311 11.10 16.91 0.54
C PHE A 311 12.20 16.00 1.08
N ASN A 312 12.63 16.24 2.32
CA ASN A 312 13.65 15.45 2.99
C ASN A 312 13.03 14.55 4.06
N ILE A 313 13.69 13.43 4.31
CA ILE A 313 13.38 12.61 5.47
C ILE A 313 13.64 13.45 6.74
N ASP A 314 12.66 13.46 7.63
CA ASP A 314 12.71 14.16 8.90
C ASP A 314 13.69 13.45 9.85
N ALA A 315 14.87 14.04 9.99
CA ALA A 315 15.94 13.48 10.84
C ALA A 315 15.60 13.45 12.33
N ASP A 316 14.66 14.30 12.76
CA ASP A 316 14.20 14.37 14.15
C ASP A 316 13.05 13.39 14.46
N TYR A 317 12.48 12.76 13.44
CA TYR A 317 11.41 11.79 13.62
C TYR A 317 11.97 10.43 14.03
N ASN A 318 11.71 10.06 15.27
CA ASN A 318 12.22 8.81 15.83
C ASN A 318 11.28 7.62 15.61
N GLY A 319 10.23 7.77 14.77
CA GLY A 319 9.27 6.74 14.47
C GLY A 319 8.58 6.16 15.72
N PHE A 320 8.63 4.87 15.84
CA PHE A 320 8.36 4.17 17.09
C PHE A 320 9.56 3.27 17.41
N PRO A 321 9.96 3.17 18.69
CA PRO A 321 11.04 2.28 19.06
C PRO A 321 10.64 0.85 18.72
N ASN A 322 11.43 0.17 17.92
CA ASN A 322 11.08 -1.15 17.44
C ASN A 322 12.29 -2.07 17.40
N SER A 323 12.43 -2.87 18.45
CA SER A 323 13.39 -3.96 18.54
C SER A 323 12.84 -5.30 18.02
N ASP A 324 11.55 -5.37 17.62
CA ASP A 324 10.90 -6.63 17.29
C ASP A 324 10.98 -6.95 15.79
N GLY A 325 12.11 -6.65 15.17
CA GLY A 325 12.40 -7.03 13.80
C GLY A 325 11.76 -6.09 12.76
N LYS A 326 11.82 -6.52 11.54
CA LYS A 326 11.57 -5.76 10.33
C LYS A 326 10.08 -5.59 10.02
N LEU A 327 9.67 -4.38 9.66
CA LEU A 327 8.37 -4.13 9.03
C LEU A 327 8.43 -4.57 7.56
N LEU A 328 7.51 -5.42 7.14
CA LEU A 328 7.41 -5.89 5.76
C LEU A 328 6.32 -5.14 5.00
N THR A 329 5.13 -5.02 5.59
CA THR A 329 4.02 -4.25 5.03
C THR A 329 3.36 -3.40 6.11
N THR A 330 2.81 -2.27 5.71
CA THR A 330 2.09 -1.35 6.58
C THR A 330 0.81 -0.90 5.92
N GLN A 331 -0.32 -1.04 6.61
CA GLN A 331 -1.61 -0.53 6.18
C GLN A 331 -2.07 0.54 7.16
N TYR A 332 -2.26 1.76 6.70
CA TYR A 332 -2.73 2.84 7.53
C TYR A 332 -4.24 2.70 7.80
N LEU A 333 -4.61 2.68 9.07
CA LEU A 333 -5.99 2.50 9.54
C LEU A 333 -6.67 3.81 9.96
N GLY A 334 -5.94 4.92 9.88
CA GLY A 334 -6.37 6.21 10.41
C GLY A 334 -5.99 6.45 11.86
N ASN A 335 -6.05 7.72 12.28
CA ASN A 335 -5.78 8.17 13.65
C ASN A 335 -4.40 7.78 14.20
N GLY A 336 -3.42 7.61 13.34
CA GLY A 336 -2.05 7.23 13.71
C GLY A 336 -1.88 5.75 14.01
N LYS A 337 -2.79 4.89 13.56
CA LYS A 337 -2.67 3.43 13.71
C LYS A 337 -2.30 2.76 12.41
N LEU A 338 -1.43 1.75 12.48
CA LEU A 338 -1.04 0.90 11.37
C LEU A 338 -1.35 -0.55 11.70
N PHE A 339 -1.79 -1.28 10.69
CA PHE A 339 -1.76 -2.74 10.69
C PHE A 339 -0.50 -3.18 9.95
N CYS A 340 0.37 -3.91 10.64
CA CYS A 340 1.68 -4.28 10.12
C CYS A 340 1.86 -5.79 10.05
N TYR A 341 2.49 -6.24 8.98
CA TYR A 341 3.10 -7.56 8.90
C TYR A 341 4.61 -7.42 9.06
N SER A 342 5.19 -8.28 9.88
CA SER A 342 6.55 -8.13 10.36
C SER A 342 7.25 -9.47 10.46
N ARG A 343 8.58 -9.44 10.39
CA ARG A 343 9.41 -10.61 10.65
C ARG A 343 10.20 -10.39 11.94
N HIS A 344 10.06 -11.32 12.86
CA HIS A 344 10.92 -11.36 14.04
C HIS A 344 12.31 -11.87 13.64
N ASP A 345 13.34 -11.25 14.16
CA ASP A 345 14.72 -11.57 13.80
C ASP A 345 15.36 -12.46 14.86
N ASP A 346 14.73 -13.60 15.14
CA ASP A 346 15.21 -14.62 16.07
C ASP A 346 15.71 -15.83 15.29
N GLU A 347 17.00 -16.16 15.46
CA GLU A 347 17.61 -17.31 14.81
C GLU A 347 16.91 -18.63 15.14
N ALA A 348 16.30 -18.75 16.32
CA ALA A 348 15.56 -19.94 16.72
C ALA A 348 14.28 -20.15 15.90
N LEU A 349 13.69 -19.08 15.36
CA LEU A 349 12.54 -19.11 14.46
C LEU A 349 12.94 -19.29 12.99
N GLY A 350 14.23 -19.17 12.69
CA GLY A 350 14.79 -19.22 11.35
C GLY A 350 14.77 -17.86 10.64
N THR A 351 15.77 -17.64 9.82
CA THR A 351 16.00 -16.39 9.09
C THR A 351 15.59 -16.45 7.62
N ALA A 352 15.11 -17.62 7.16
CA ALA A 352 14.64 -17.79 5.79
C ALA A 352 13.37 -16.96 5.54
N ILE A 353 13.18 -16.52 4.30
CA ILE A 353 12.02 -15.70 3.91
C ILE A 353 10.68 -16.44 4.10
N ASP A 354 10.69 -17.74 4.14
CA ASP A 354 9.56 -18.64 4.33
C ASP A 354 9.50 -19.24 5.75
N SER A 355 10.34 -18.77 6.68
CA SER A 355 10.33 -19.24 8.06
C SER A 355 9.05 -18.83 8.80
N TYR A 356 8.71 -19.59 9.85
CA TYR A 356 7.61 -19.26 10.77
C TYR A 356 8.06 -18.21 11.81
N ALA A 357 8.54 -17.08 11.32
CA ALA A 357 9.03 -15.95 12.12
C ALA A 357 8.20 -14.68 11.87
N HIS A 358 7.13 -14.78 11.09
CA HIS A 358 6.34 -13.62 10.70
C HIS A 358 5.08 -13.48 11.57
N TYR A 359 4.66 -12.25 11.81
CA TYR A 359 3.50 -11.97 12.64
C TYR A 359 2.83 -10.66 12.27
N TYR A 360 1.58 -10.52 12.68
CA TYR A 360 0.81 -9.28 12.53
C TYR A 360 0.78 -8.49 13.83
N SER A 361 0.80 -7.17 13.71
CA SER A 361 0.77 -6.26 14.85
C SER A 361 0.03 -4.97 14.52
N ILE A 362 -0.45 -4.29 15.57
CA ILE A 362 -0.88 -2.89 15.50
C ILE A 362 0.28 -2.03 15.99
N VAL A 363 0.63 -1.03 15.20
CA VAL A 363 1.51 0.06 15.61
C VAL A 363 0.67 1.29 15.88
N ASP A 364 0.79 1.85 17.08
CA ASP A 364 0.24 3.16 17.42
C ASP A 364 1.37 4.19 17.36
N MET A 365 1.38 5.00 16.30
CA MET A 365 2.42 6.00 16.07
C MET A 365 2.41 7.13 17.11
N LYS A 366 1.25 7.41 17.73
CA LYS A 366 1.11 8.46 18.74
C LYS A 366 1.64 7.99 20.09
N ALA A 367 1.35 6.75 20.45
CA ALA A 367 1.84 6.14 21.70
C ALA A 367 3.28 5.62 21.56
N GLY A 368 3.79 5.45 20.33
CA GLY A 368 5.08 4.85 20.08
C GLY A 368 5.13 3.37 20.49
N THR A 369 4.02 2.65 20.32
CA THR A 369 3.90 1.26 20.75
C THR A 369 3.62 0.32 19.57
N ARG A 370 4.03 -0.94 19.74
CA ARG A 370 3.72 -2.04 18.86
C ARG A 370 3.13 -3.18 19.65
N THR A 371 1.96 -3.63 19.26
CA THR A 371 1.25 -4.72 19.93
C THR A 371 0.98 -5.84 18.96
N ARG A 372 1.50 -7.03 19.26
CA ARG A 372 1.24 -8.22 18.46
C ARG A 372 -0.25 -8.61 18.54
N MET A 373 -0.79 -9.09 17.43
CA MET A 373 -2.19 -9.51 17.36
C MET A 373 -2.43 -10.72 18.26
N SER A 374 -3.55 -10.69 18.98
CA SER A 374 -3.97 -11.76 19.87
C SER A 374 -5.45 -12.10 19.67
N PHE A 375 -5.80 -13.34 19.94
CA PHE A 375 -7.17 -13.85 19.93
C PHE A 375 -7.46 -14.60 21.22
N GLY A 376 -8.54 -14.25 21.92
CA GLY A 376 -8.90 -14.88 23.18
C GLY A 376 -7.84 -14.74 24.28
N GLY A 377 -7.07 -13.65 24.28
CA GLY A 377 -6.01 -13.40 25.25
C GLY A 377 -4.69 -14.12 24.98
N THR A 378 -4.58 -14.83 23.86
CA THR A 378 -3.35 -15.52 23.44
C THR A 378 -2.84 -14.89 22.13
N GLU A 379 -1.53 -14.68 22.03
CA GLU A 379 -0.92 -14.21 20.79
C GLU A 379 -1.23 -15.17 19.64
N ILE A 380 -1.58 -14.61 18.50
CA ILE A 380 -1.77 -15.38 17.27
C ILE A 380 -0.42 -16.01 16.89
N PRO A 381 -0.37 -17.31 16.57
CA PRO A 381 0.86 -18.00 16.22
C PRO A 381 1.61 -17.32 15.08
N TYR A 382 2.92 -17.53 15.03
CA TYR A 382 3.70 -17.08 13.89
C TYR A 382 3.20 -17.69 12.59
N SER A 383 3.25 -16.86 11.55
CA SER A 383 2.92 -17.25 10.19
C SER A 383 4.20 -17.45 9.40
N SER A 384 4.14 -18.33 8.43
CA SER A 384 5.15 -18.40 7.41
C SER A 384 4.79 -17.48 6.23
N GLY A 385 5.79 -17.12 5.47
CA GLY A 385 5.61 -16.43 4.21
C GLY A 385 6.17 -15.02 4.21
N ARG A 386 7.05 -14.84 3.32
CA ARG A 386 7.97 -13.72 3.16
C ARG A 386 7.36 -12.41 2.75
N PHE A 387 6.34 -12.48 1.92
CA PHE A 387 5.67 -11.31 1.35
C PHE A 387 4.20 -11.47 1.66
N SER A 388 3.71 -10.65 2.54
CA SER A 388 2.33 -10.78 2.92
C SER A 388 1.47 -9.77 2.20
N GLN A 389 0.73 -10.29 1.25
CA GLN A 389 -0.47 -9.62 0.78
C GLN A 389 -1.74 -10.32 1.31
N ARG A 390 -1.59 -11.02 2.44
CA ARG A 390 -2.65 -11.77 3.12
C ARG A 390 -3.46 -10.92 4.08
N SER A 391 -3.40 -9.61 3.93
CA SER A 391 -4.24 -8.71 4.70
C SER A 391 -4.87 -7.67 3.80
N ALA A 392 -6.11 -7.31 4.12
CA ALA A 392 -6.86 -6.26 3.45
C ALA A 392 -7.65 -5.45 4.48
N PHE A 393 -7.55 -4.15 4.41
CA PHE A 393 -8.34 -3.22 5.22
C PHE A 393 -9.58 -2.80 4.44
N ASP A 394 -10.74 -3.12 4.99
CA ASP A 394 -12.02 -2.61 4.51
C ASP A 394 -12.39 -1.33 5.28
N PRO A 395 -12.26 -0.17 4.65
CA PRO A 395 -12.57 1.10 5.30
C PRO A 395 -14.07 1.29 5.54
N ASN A 396 -14.95 0.65 4.77
CA ASN A 396 -16.40 0.75 4.95
C ASN A 396 -16.85 0.06 6.24
N GLU A 397 -16.29 -1.11 6.52
CA GLU A 397 -16.58 -1.87 7.73
C GLU A 397 -15.66 -1.50 8.90
N ASN A 398 -14.55 -0.81 8.67
CA ASN A 398 -13.45 -0.58 9.60
C ASN A 398 -12.86 -1.89 10.15
N LYS A 399 -12.67 -2.87 9.26
CA LYS A 399 -12.12 -4.17 9.59
C LYS A 399 -10.86 -4.47 8.78
N VAL A 400 -9.93 -5.17 9.41
CA VAL A 400 -8.78 -5.77 8.70
C VAL A 400 -8.96 -7.26 8.70
N TYR A 401 -8.98 -7.84 7.51
CA TYR A 401 -8.97 -9.29 7.29
C TYR A 401 -7.53 -9.73 7.05
N PHE A 402 -7.07 -10.74 7.78
CA PHE A 402 -5.69 -11.20 7.61
C PHE A 402 -5.56 -12.71 7.76
N GLY A 403 -4.83 -13.32 6.83
CA GLY A 403 -4.60 -14.75 6.76
C GLY A 403 -3.30 -15.16 7.46
N VAL A 404 -3.38 -16.16 8.29
CA VAL A 404 -2.26 -16.74 9.04
C VAL A 404 -2.04 -18.17 8.64
N ASN A 405 -0.86 -18.47 8.11
CA ASN A 405 -0.42 -19.83 7.80
C ASN A 405 0.51 -20.31 8.91
N THR A 406 -0.01 -21.08 9.85
CA THR A 406 0.79 -21.60 10.96
C THR A 406 1.46 -22.92 10.61
N GLU A 407 2.48 -23.28 11.36
CA GLU A 407 3.18 -24.57 11.20
C GLU A 407 2.33 -25.78 11.63
N THR A 408 1.50 -25.59 12.66
CA THR A 408 0.89 -26.69 13.41
C THR A 408 -0.63 -26.74 13.35
N ALA A 409 -1.27 -25.75 12.69
CA ALA A 409 -2.72 -25.66 12.58
C ALA A 409 -3.15 -25.30 11.16
N GLN A 410 -4.42 -25.52 10.86
CA GLN A 410 -5.01 -25.06 9.60
C GLN A 410 -4.86 -23.55 9.43
N PRO A 411 -4.57 -23.08 8.21
CA PRO A 411 -4.54 -21.67 7.90
C PRO A 411 -5.89 -21.00 8.22
N GLN A 412 -5.84 -19.86 8.89
CA GLN A 412 -7.00 -19.17 9.44
C GLN A 412 -6.99 -17.71 9.06
N ILE A 413 -8.12 -17.18 8.58
CA ILE A 413 -8.35 -15.75 8.55
C ILE A 413 -8.80 -15.28 9.93
N TYR A 414 -8.20 -14.20 10.39
CA TYR A 414 -8.67 -13.42 11.53
C TYR A 414 -9.20 -12.07 11.04
N VAL A 415 -10.11 -11.51 11.80
CA VAL A 415 -10.75 -10.22 11.52
C VAL A 415 -10.50 -9.30 12.70
N TYR A 416 -9.83 -8.19 12.46
CA TYR A 416 -9.57 -7.14 13.46
C TYR A 416 -10.55 -5.99 13.25
N ASP A 417 -11.37 -5.68 14.23
CA ASP A 417 -12.24 -4.51 14.25
C ASP A 417 -11.43 -3.29 14.73
N VAL A 418 -11.24 -2.31 13.88
CA VAL A 418 -10.41 -1.13 14.16
C VAL A 418 -11.01 -0.24 15.23
N LYS A 419 -12.33 -0.24 15.40
CA LYS A 419 -13.04 0.60 16.37
C LYS A 419 -12.96 0.02 17.78
N THR A 420 -13.20 -1.29 17.90
CA THR A 420 -13.24 -1.97 19.21
C THR A 420 -11.90 -2.54 19.63
N GLY A 421 -11.00 -2.82 18.68
CA GLY A 421 -9.75 -3.53 18.91
C GLY A 421 -9.94 -5.04 19.09
N GLU A 422 -11.13 -5.55 18.87
CA GLU A 422 -11.45 -6.97 18.99
C GLU A 422 -10.95 -7.76 17.79
N VAL A 423 -10.49 -8.99 18.03
CA VAL A 423 -10.12 -9.95 17.01
C VAL A 423 -11.07 -11.12 17.06
N THR A 424 -11.63 -11.48 15.92
CA THR A 424 -12.49 -12.67 15.75
C THR A 424 -11.91 -13.61 14.70
N LYS A 425 -12.39 -14.86 14.68
CA LYS A 425 -12.04 -15.79 13.61
C LYS A 425 -12.99 -15.65 12.43
N GLY A 426 -12.43 -15.53 11.24
CA GLY A 426 -13.13 -15.64 9.98
C GLY A 426 -13.07 -17.06 9.42
N ILE A 427 -13.06 -17.18 8.09
CA ILE A 427 -12.94 -18.48 7.41
C ILE A 427 -11.56 -19.11 7.63
N SER A 428 -11.51 -20.44 7.60
CA SER A 428 -10.29 -21.25 7.46
C SER A 428 -10.26 -21.93 6.10
N VAL A 429 -9.12 -22.51 5.72
CA VAL A 429 -9.01 -23.33 4.51
C VAL A 429 -8.67 -24.77 4.88
N SER A 430 -9.07 -25.70 4.02
CA SER A 430 -8.79 -27.13 4.22
C SER A 430 -7.29 -27.41 4.25
N GLU A 431 -6.91 -28.52 4.84
CA GLU A 431 -5.53 -28.99 4.86
C GLU A 431 -4.94 -29.07 3.45
N GLY A 432 -3.68 -28.65 3.32
CA GLY A 432 -2.97 -28.60 2.04
C GLY A 432 -3.18 -27.33 1.24
N TYR A 433 -4.00 -26.40 1.72
CA TYR A 433 -4.12 -25.06 1.15
C TYR A 433 -3.54 -24.01 2.09
N TYR A 434 -2.88 -23.00 1.52
CA TYR A 434 -2.23 -21.92 2.26
C TYR A 434 -2.63 -20.57 1.68
N PHE A 435 -3.00 -19.60 2.53
CA PHE A 435 -3.31 -18.26 2.09
C PHE A 435 -2.10 -17.60 1.43
N GLU A 436 -2.33 -16.97 0.29
CA GLU A 436 -1.32 -16.18 -0.41
C GLU A 436 -1.70 -14.72 -0.51
N GLN A 437 -2.95 -14.42 -0.86
CA GLN A 437 -3.44 -13.04 -0.96
C GLN A 437 -4.89 -12.90 -0.55
N ILE A 438 -5.21 -11.71 -0.04
CA ILE A 438 -6.57 -11.20 0.12
C ILE A 438 -6.62 -9.86 -0.61
N ARG A 439 -7.54 -9.71 -1.55
CA ARG A 439 -7.79 -8.46 -2.26
C ARG A 439 -9.24 -8.06 -2.09
N ILE A 440 -9.47 -6.76 -1.92
CA ILE A 440 -10.80 -6.17 -2.02
C ILE A 440 -10.96 -5.68 -3.44
N VAL A 441 -12.02 -6.12 -4.11
CA VAL A 441 -12.30 -5.86 -5.52
C VAL A 441 -13.71 -5.31 -5.64
N GLU A 442 -13.87 -4.17 -6.29
CA GLU A 442 -15.18 -3.56 -6.53
C GLU A 442 -15.95 -4.34 -7.60
N ASP A 443 -17.31 -4.35 -7.49
CA ASP A 443 -18.20 -5.10 -8.38
C ASP A 443 -18.38 -4.44 -9.77
#